data_53ef8975bd87d73629116ea0144aad77
#
_entry.id   53ef8975bd87d73629116ea0144aad77
#
_cell.length_a   1.000
_cell.length_b   1.000
_cell.length_c   1.000
_cell.angle_alpha   90.00
_cell.angle_beta   90.00
_cell.angle_gamma   90.00
#
_symmetry.space_group_name_H-M   'P 1'
#
loop_
_entity.id
_entity.type
_entity.pdbx_description
1 polymer ?
#
loop_
_entity_poly.entity_id
_entity_poly.type
_entity_poly.pdbx_seq_one_letter_code
_entity_poly.pdbx_strand_id
1 'polypeptide(L)'
;MWSDPFDVLADNLRDIQRHGDRSRSTEMRVLDGELRIGDPVSITVGTFTESDGEFDAFTANNRTITTRTVVYQVDDRKVVYEAGLVYQESTDSSWVVREPPIVSTDDAVTIPLLQMVRGGGEQRITESSSARVVASTTSLSRTTTLESDEPIAIRIESSHVGVWNETLTSHGFETERKSDEVLIVTIEETSVTTVRKTTRVWLEP
;
A
#
# COMPACT_ATOMS: atom_id res chain seq x y z
N MET A 1 -3.04 5.24 22.64
CA MET A 1 -2.26 5.48 21.39
C MET A 1 -3.04 4.80 20.27
N TRP A 2 -3.31 5.50 19.15
CA TRP A 2 -4.26 5.00 18.12
C TRP A 2 -3.58 4.11 17.07
N SER A 3 -2.25 4.12 17.02
CA SER A 3 -1.46 3.36 16.03
C SER A 3 -1.33 1.87 16.36
N ASP A 4 -1.38 1.49 17.64
CA ASP A 4 -1.10 0.11 18.08
C ASP A 4 -1.96 -0.96 17.36
N PRO A 5 -3.29 -0.76 17.16
CA PRO A 5 -4.10 -1.72 16.41
C PRO A 5 -3.71 -1.80 14.92
N PHE A 6 -3.22 -0.70 14.32
CA PHE A 6 -2.75 -0.69 12.95
C PHE A 6 -1.40 -1.35 12.78
N ASP A 7 -0.53 -1.32 13.78
CA ASP A 7 0.70 -2.12 13.78
C ASP A 7 0.38 -3.62 13.79
N VAL A 8 -0.58 -4.04 14.64
CA VAL A 8 -1.06 -5.43 14.67
C VAL A 8 -1.73 -5.80 13.34
N LEU A 9 -2.52 -4.90 12.74
CA LEU A 9 -3.11 -5.11 11.42
C LEU A 9 -2.02 -5.32 10.35
N ALA A 10 -1.02 -4.44 10.34
CA ALA A 10 0.07 -4.52 9.38
C ALA A 10 0.88 -5.83 9.54
N ASP A 11 1.13 -6.28 10.78
CA ASP A 11 1.79 -7.56 11.04
C ASP A 11 0.93 -8.74 10.57
N ASN A 12 -0.36 -8.76 10.88
CA ASN A 12 -1.28 -9.80 10.43
C ASN A 12 -1.36 -9.88 8.89
N LEU A 13 -1.41 -8.74 8.22
CA LEU A 13 -1.43 -8.68 6.75
C LEU A 13 -0.08 -9.11 6.14
N ARG A 14 1.03 -8.78 6.80
CA ARG A 14 2.38 -9.23 6.42
C ARG A 14 2.53 -10.75 6.59
N ASP A 15 1.98 -11.33 7.66
CA ASP A 15 1.98 -12.77 7.89
C ASP A 15 1.16 -13.51 6.82
N ILE A 16 -0.01 -12.99 6.45
CA ILE A 16 -0.77 -13.50 5.30
C ILE A 16 0.12 -13.49 4.06
N GLN A 17 0.82 -12.40 3.80
CA GLN A 17 1.64 -12.25 2.61
C GLN A 17 2.84 -13.22 2.60
N ARG A 18 3.59 -13.29 3.70
CA ARG A 18 4.85 -14.05 3.79
C ARG A 18 4.66 -15.52 4.09
N HIS A 19 3.79 -15.85 5.06
CA HIS A 19 3.65 -17.22 5.57
C HIS A 19 2.48 -17.97 4.93
N GLY A 20 1.62 -17.27 4.18
CA GLY A 20 0.51 -17.90 3.49
C GLY A 20 -0.66 -18.25 4.39
N ASP A 21 -0.79 -17.58 5.52
CA ASP A 21 -1.93 -17.76 6.42
C ASP A 21 -3.25 -17.59 5.67
N ARG A 22 -4.19 -18.48 5.97
CA ARG A 22 -5.48 -18.50 5.26
C ARG A 22 -6.38 -17.34 5.67
N SER A 23 -6.32 -16.96 6.94
CA SER A 23 -7.10 -15.85 7.47
C SER A 23 -6.44 -15.29 8.72
N ARG A 24 -6.59 -13.99 8.91
CA ARG A 24 -6.21 -13.23 10.12
C ARG A 24 -7.30 -12.22 10.44
N SER A 25 -7.41 -11.88 11.71
CA SER A 25 -8.29 -10.80 12.14
C SER A 25 -7.57 -9.90 13.14
N THR A 26 -7.89 -8.62 13.10
CA THR A 26 -7.39 -7.61 14.02
C THR A 26 -8.57 -6.93 14.67
N GLU A 27 -8.63 -7.01 16.00
CA GLU A 27 -9.65 -6.32 16.78
C GLU A 27 -9.26 -4.85 16.98
N MET A 28 -10.23 -3.97 16.79
CA MET A 28 -10.09 -2.53 16.95
C MET A 28 -11.27 -1.98 17.74
N ARG A 29 -11.00 -0.99 18.59
CA ARG A 29 -12.05 -0.22 19.25
C ARG A 29 -12.41 0.96 18.36
N VAL A 30 -13.69 1.08 18.02
CA VAL A 30 -14.23 2.16 17.18
C VAL A 30 -15.08 3.07 18.06
N LEU A 31 -14.41 3.73 19.02
CA LEU A 31 -15.06 4.70 19.88
C LEU A 31 -14.99 6.08 19.22
N ASP A 32 -16.15 6.73 19.14
CA ASP A 32 -16.28 8.10 18.61
C ASP A 32 -15.73 8.32 17.21
N GLY A 33 -15.70 7.25 16.37
CA GLY A 33 -15.09 7.31 15.04
C GLY A 33 -15.67 6.34 14.04
N GLU A 34 -15.00 6.25 12.91
CA GLU A 34 -15.34 5.38 11.79
C GLU A 34 -14.17 4.48 11.40
N LEU A 35 -14.41 3.19 11.31
CA LEU A 35 -13.51 2.22 10.67
C LEU A 35 -14.09 1.84 9.31
N ARG A 36 -13.31 1.94 8.23
CA ARG A 36 -13.78 1.64 6.88
C ARG A 36 -12.72 0.99 5.99
N ILE A 37 -13.19 0.21 5.04
CA ILE A 37 -12.39 -0.18 3.88
C ILE A 37 -12.46 0.98 2.88
N GLY A 38 -11.35 1.67 2.74
CA GLY A 38 -11.27 2.93 2.01
C GLY A 38 -11.09 2.78 0.51
N ASP A 39 -10.67 3.88 -0.11
CA ASP A 39 -10.49 4.00 -1.55
C ASP A 39 -9.33 3.14 -2.05
N PRO A 40 -9.36 2.77 -3.34
CA PRO A 40 -8.27 2.00 -3.93
C PRO A 40 -7.04 2.88 -4.18
N VAL A 41 -5.89 2.25 -4.07
CA VAL A 41 -4.60 2.76 -4.53
C VAL A 41 -4.11 1.88 -5.66
N SER A 42 -3.54 2.47 -6.69
CA SER A 42 -2.98 1.75 -7.83
C SER A 42 -1.46 1.87 -7.85
N ILE A 43 -0.78 0.74 -8.00
CA ILE A 43 0.67 0.66 -8.15
C ILE A 43 0.96 -0.01 -9.48
N THR A 44 1.59 0.72 -10.39
CA THR A 44 2.01 0.21 -11.70
C THR A 44 3.53 0.12 -11.73
N VAL A 45 4.05 -1.02 -12.13
CA VAL A 45 5.48 -1.24 -12.35
C VAL A 45 5.68 -1.60 -13.82
N GLY A 46 6.65 -0.99 -14.47
CA GLY A 46 6.94 -1.24 -15.87
C GLY A 46 8.16 -0.49 -16.37
N THR A 47 8.61 -0.82 -17.57
CA THR A 47 9.56 0.01 -18.30
C THR A 47 8.86 1.26 -18.82
N PHE A 48 9.60 2.35 -18.96
CA PHE A 48 9.03 3.62 -19.37
C PHE A 48 9.91 4.33 -20.39
N THR A 49 9.31 5.30 -21.10
CA THR A 49 10.01 6.25 -21.95
C THR A 49 10.14 7.59 -21.24
N GLU A 50 11.25 8.25 -21.48
CA GLU A 50 11.52 9.60 -21.01
C GLU A 50 11.43 10.61 -22.16
N SER A 51 10.94 11.80 -21.83
CA SER A 51 11.03 12.98 -22.67
C SER A 51 11.67 14.10 -21.86
N ASP A 52 12.78 14.64 -22.35
CA ASP A 52 13.57 15.68 -21.66
C ASP A 52 14.04 15.31 -20.23
N GLY A 53 14.25 14.01 -19.97
CA GLY A 53 14.67 13.49 -18.66
C GLY A 53 13.50 13.26 -17.66
N GLU A 54 12.27 13.41 -18.10
CA GLU A 54 11.08 13.17 -17.29
C GLU A 54 10.30 11.93 -17.76
N PHE A 55 9.61 11.26 -16.83
CA PHE A 55 8.70 10.16 -17.16
C PHE A 55 7.61 10.64 -18.13
N ASP A 56 7.51 9.96 -19.27
CA ASP A 56 6.48 10.20 -20.28
C ASP A 56 5.37 9.14 -20.19
N ALA A 57 5.66 7.90 -20.53
CA ALA A 57 4.67 6.83 -20.54
C ALA A 57 5.29 5.46 -20.28
N PHE A 58 4.50 4.56 -19.71
CA PHE A 58 4.88 3.15 -19.66
C PHE A 58 4.87 2.52 -21.06
N THR A 59 5.88 1.70 -21.31
CA THR A 59 5.98 0.83 -22.48
C THR A 59 5.14 -0.45 -22.29
N ALA A 60 5.23 -1.42 -23.20
CA ALA A 60 4.34 -2.60 -23.27
C ALA A 60 4.38 -3.54 -22.06
N ASN A 61 5.39 -3.48 -21.19
CA ASN A 61 5.60 -4.46 -20.10
C ASN A 61 5.09 -4.01 -18.73
N ASN A 62 4.16 -3.07 -18.67
CA ASN A 62 3.64 -2.58 -17.38
C ASN A 62 2.66 -3.56 -16.71
N ARG A 63 2.59 -3.50 -15.38
CA ARG A 63 1.65 -4.26 -14.55
C ARG A 63 1.09 -3.39 -13.45
N THR A 64 -0.22 -3.27 -13.43
CA THR A 64 -0.96 -2.50 -12.41
C THR A 64 -1.58 -3.44 -11.38
N ILE A 65 -1.44 -3.09 -10.12
CA ILE A 65 -2.08 -3.73 -8.97
C ILE A 65 -2.89 -2.66 -8.25
N THR A 66 -4.19 -2.88 -8.15
CA THR A 66 -5.08 -2.01 -7.38
C THR A 66 -5.40 -2.68 -6.06
N THR A 67 -5.19 -2.00 -4.95
CA THR A 67 -5.44 -2.48 -3.58
C THR A 67 -6.29 -1.50 -2.81
N ARG A 68 -7.09 -2.01 -1.85
CA ARG A 68 -7.88 -1.17 -0.94
C ARG A 68 -7.04 -0.70 0.24
N THR A 69 -7.51 0.36 0.89
CA THR A 69 -6.96 0.87 2.15
C THR A 69 -7.83 0.42 3.34
N VAL A 70 -7.29 0.48 4.55
CA VAL A 70 -8.05 0.40 5.80
C VAL A 70 -7.86 1.72 6.52
N VAL A 71 -8.96 2.37 6.89
CA VAL A 71 -8.95 3.71 7.48
C VAL A 71 -9.73 3.71 8.77
N TYR A 72 -9.14 4.21 9.84
CA TYR A 72 -9.83 4.60 11.06
C TYR A 72 -9.75 6.12 11.21
N GLN A 73 -10.87 6.75 11.38
CA GLN A 73 -10.98 8.21 11.46
C GLN A 73 -11.80 8.62 12.67
N VAL A 74 -11.29 9.61 13.40
CA VAL A 74 -11.99 10.32 14.47
C VAL A 74 -11.75 11.81 14.26
N ASP A 75 -12.82 12.57 14.08
CA ASP A 75 -12.77 13.98 13.73
C ASP A 75 -11.85 14.25 12.52
N ASP A 76 -10.85 15.09 12.70
CA ASP A 76 -9.85 15.47 11.70
C ASP A 76 -8.62 14.54 11.64
N ARG A 77 -8.59 13.51 12.48
CA ARG A 77 -7.45 12.57 12.57
C ARG A 77 -7.79 11.23 11.96
N LYS A 78 -6.89 10.70 11.17
CA LYS A 78 -7.02 9.34 10.63
C LYS A 78 -5.72 8.55 10.73
N VAL A 79 -5.87 7.24 10.86
CA VAL A 79 -4.81 6.26 10.67
C VAL A 79 -5.16 5.43 9.45
N VAL A 80 -4.22 5.26 8.56
CA VAL A 80 -4.42 4.57 7.28
C VAL A 80 -3.40 3.46 7.11
N TYR A 81 -3.87 2.29 6.72
CA TYR A 81 -3.05 1.23 6.12
C TYR A 81 -3.22 1.27 4.61
N GLU A 82 -2.13 1.44 3.88
CA GLU A 82 -2.11 1.56 2.42
C GLU A 82 -0.93 0.80 1.82
N ALA A 83 -1.19 -0.33 1.19
CA ALA A 83 -0.17 -1.15 0.50
C ALA A 83 1.09 -1.47 1.33
N GLY A 84 0.95 -1.66 2.63
CA GLY A 84 2.06 -1.93 3.56
C GLY A 84 2.58 -0.71 4.30
N LEU A 85 2.27 0.49 3.84
CA LEU A 85 2.52 1.75 4.53
C LEU A 85 1.44 1.97 5.60
N VAL A 86 1.83 2.35 6.82
CA VAL A 86 0.91 2.86 7.86
C VAL A 86 1.31 4.28 8.20
N TYR A 87 0.36 5.18 8.16
CA TYR A 87 0.58 6.58 8.49
C TYR A 87 -0.60 7.16 9.27
N GLN A 88 -0.33 8.23 9.98
CA GLN A 88 -1.34 9.05 10.62
C GLN A 88 -1.40 10.39 9.90
N GLU A 89 -2.60 10.95 9.84
CA GLU A 89 -2.86 12.24 9.22
C GLU A 89 -3.83 13.04 10.08
N SER A 90 -3.58 14.33 10.16
CA SER A 90 -4.47 15.35 10.71
C SER A 90 -4.57 16.51 9.72
N THR A 91 -5.37 17.53 10.03
CA THR A 91 -5.57 18.70 9.15
C THR A 91 -4.26 19.32 8.68
N ASP A 92 -3.23 19.38 9.55
CA ASP A 92 -2.02 20.15 9.30
C ASP A 92 -0.74 19.32 9.15
N SER A 93 -0.84 17.98 9.35
CA SER A 93 0.36 17.13 9.37
C SER A 93 0.06 15.67 9.07
N SER A 94 1.04 15.02 8.48
CA SER A 94 1.07 13.57 8.33
C SER A 94 2.41 13.03 8.80
N TRP A 95 2.44 11.80 9.31
CA TRP A 95 3.68 11.11 9.68
C TRP A 95 3.55 9.61 9.50
N VAL A 96 4.64 9.01 9.06
CA VAL A 96 4.74 7.57 8.86
C VAL A 96 4.86 6.88 10.22
N VAL A 97 4.01 5.89 10.44
CA VAL A 97 4.05 4.99 11.60
C VAL A 97 4.83 3.74 11.24
N ARG A 98 4.63 3.24 10.02
CA ARG A 98 5.30 2.04 9.51
C ARG A 98 5.53 2.15 8.00
N GLU A 99 6.75 1.88 7.61
CA GLU A 99 7.19 1.91 6.22
C GLU A 99 6.72 0.70 5.43
N PRO A 100 6.50 0.83 4.10
CA PRO A 100 6.17 -0.29 3.24
C PRO A 100 7.35 -1.28 3.19
N PRO A 101 7.09 -2.59 3.05
CA PRO A 101 8.14 -3.61 3.12
C PRO A 101 8.93 -3.75 1.80
N ILE A 102 9.33 -2.63 1.21
CA ILE A 102 10.18 -2.60 0.01
C ILE A 102 11.61 -2.95 0.42
N VAL A 103 12.27 -3.77 -0.36
CA VAL A 103 13.67 -4.15 -0.16
C VAL A 103 14.44 -3.79 -1.41
N SER A 104 15.42 -2.92 -1.29
CA SER A 104 16.38 -2.58 -2.35
C SER A 104 17.75 -3.18 -2.00
N THR A 105 18.42 -3.67 -3.02
CA THR A 105 19.80 -4.16 -3.01
C THR A 105 20.51 -3.51 -4.20
N ASP A 106 21.82 -3.66 -4.34
CA ASP A 106 22.59 -3.05 -5.43
C ASP A 106 22.11 -3.44 -6.84
N ASP A 107 21.45 -4.60 -6.98
CA ASP A 107 21.07 -5.15 -8.29
C ASP A 107 19.55 -5.26 -8.49
N ALA A 108 18.74 -5.16 -7.44
CA ALA A 108 17.31 -5.46 -7.53
C ALA A 108 16.45 -4.78 -6.46
N VAL A 109 15.23 -4.43 -6.84
CA VAL A 109 14.18 -3.98 -5.93
C VAL A 109 13.11 -5.06 -5.80
N THR A 110 12.74 -5.41 -4.57
CA THR A 110 11.62 -6.31 -4.29
C THR A 110 10.47 -5.55 -3.63
N ILE A 111 9.29 -5.65 -4.23
CA ILE A 111 8.08 -4.97 -3.78
C ILE A 111 7.03 -6.02 -3.41
N PRO A 112 6.87 -6.33 -2.12
CA PRO A 112 5.78 -7.17 -1.66
C PRO A 112 4.46 -6.39 -1.69
N LEU A 113 3.49 -6.83 -2.49
CA LEU A 113 2.19 -6.18 -2.66
C LEU A 113 1.06 -7.09 -2.19
N LEU A 114 0.33 -6.66 -1.18
CA LEU A 114 -0.90 -7.30 -0.76
C LEU A 114 -2.08 -6.61 -1.46
N GLN A 115 -2.65 -7.30 -2.45
CA GLN A 115 -3.84 -6.83 -3.14
C GLN A 115 -5.07 -7.11 -2.28
N MET A 116 -5.55 -6.11 -1.57
CA MET A 116 -6.77 -6.18 -0.79
C MET A 116 -7.98 -5.87 -1.69
N VAL A 117 -8.94 -6.78 -1.72
CA VAL A 117 -10.23 -6.62 -2.40
C VAL A 117 -11.36 -6.73 -1.38
N ARG A 118 -12.49 -6.11 -1.65
CA ARG A 118 -13.65 -6.17 -0.74
C ARG A 118 -14.12 -7.61 -0.54
N GLY A 119 -14.30 -7.98 0.72
CA GLY A 119 -14.99 -9.21 1.15
C GLY A 119 -16.49 -9.05 1.23
N GLY A 120 -17.17 -10.09 1.72
CA GLY A 120 -18.64 -10.13 1.82
C GLY A 120 -19.21 -9.51 3.10
N GLY A 121 -18.39 -9.02 4.03
CA GLY A 121 -18.83 -8.38 5.27
C GLY A 121 -19.03 -6.87 5.13
N GLU A 122 -19.15 -6.21 6.28
CA GLU A 122 -19.29 -4.76 6.33
C GLU A 122 -18.07 -4.05 5.71
N GLN A 123 -18.30 -2.88 5.16
CA GLN A 123 -17.21 -2.03 4.62
C GLN A 123 -16.98 -0.79 5.47
N ARG A 124 -17.88 -0.54 6.42
CA ARG A 124 -17.85 0.60 7.33
C ARG A 124 -18.51 0.23 8.65
N ILE A 125 -17.88 0.61 9.75
CA ILE A 125 -18.42 0.49 11.11
C ILE A 125 -18.21 1.83 11.80
N THR A 126 -19.28 2.33 12.44
CA THR A 126 -19.27 3.55 13.24
C THR A 126 -19.76 3.23 14.66
N GLU A 127 -19.24 3.96 15.65
CA GLU A 127 -19.74 3.95 17.03
C GLU A 127 -19.86 2.54 17.66
N SER A 128 -18.92 1.64 17.35
CA SER A 128 -18.90 0.30 17.93
C SER A 128 -17.85 0.19 19.02
N SER A 129 -18.18 -0.49 20.11
CA SER A 129 -17.24 -0.78 21.19
C SER A 129 -16.11 -1.72 20.75
N SER A 130 -16.35 -2.55 19.75
CA SER A 130 -15.37 -3.46 19.14
C SER A 130 -15.73 -3.69 17.70
N ALA A 131 -14.72 -3.75 16.85
CA ALA A 131 -14.83 -4.15 15.46
C ALA A 131 -13.61 -4.98 15.07
N ARG A 132 -13.75 -5.85 14.08
CA ARG A 132 -12.65 -6.66 13.55
C ARG A 132 -12.41 -6.35 12.07
N VAL A 133 -11.16 -6.10 11.73
CA VAL A 133 -10.71 -6.17 10.34
C VAL A 133 -10.35 -7.62 10.06
N VAL A 134 -11.10 -8.27 9.19
CA VAL A 134 -10.86 -9.66 8.79
C VAL A 134 -10.22 -9.69 7.42
N ALA A 135 -9.15 -10.44 7.28
CA ALA A 135 -8.45 -10.67 6.04
C ALA A 135 -8.39 -12.17 5.73
N SER A 136 -8.81 -12.57 4.54
CA SER A 136 -8.82 -13.97 4.12
C SER A 136 -8.20 -14.14 2.74
N THR A 137 -7.22 -15.03 2.65
CA THR A 137 -6.49 -15.31 1.42
C THR A 137 -7.40 -15.95 0.37
N THR A 138 -7.33 -15.45 -0.84
CA THR A 138 -8.11 -15.96 -1.99
C THR A 138 -7.25 -16.67 -3.03
N SER A 139 -5.94 -16.47 -3.00
CA SER A 139 -5.04 -17.01 -4.02
C SER A 139 -3.66 -17.32 -3.47
N LEU A 140 -2.92 -18.13 -4.22
CA LEU A 140 -1.48 -18.31 -4.04
C LEU A 140 -0.73 -17.01 -4.35
N SER A 141 0.45 -16.84 -3.76
CA SER A 141 1.34 -15.74 -4.11
C SER A 141 1.77 -15.86 -5.58
N ARG A 142 1.86 -14.74 -6.25
CA ARG A 142 2.38 -14.64 -7.61
C ARG A 142 3.59 -13.73 -7.61
N THR A 143 4.73 -14.27 -7.96
CA THR A 143 5.97 -13.52 -8.17
C THR A 143 6.10 -13.17 -9.65
N THR A 144 6.47 -11.96 -9.94
CA THR A 144 6.79 -11.50 -11.29
C THR A 144 8.03 -10.64 -11.20
N THR A 145 9.06 -10.99 -11.96
CA THR A 145 10.27 -10.19 -12.10
C THR A 145 10.24 -9.49 -13.46
N LEU A 146 10.54 -8.22 -13.47
CA LEU A 146 10.81 -7.41 -14.63
C LEU A 146 12.31 -7.15 -14.64
N GLU A 147 13.00 -7.67 -15.65
CA GLU A 147 14.40 -7.38 -15.95
C GLU A 147 14.44 -6.57 -17.23
N SER A 148 15.19 -5.50 -17.24
CA SER A 148 15.24 -4.60 -18.41
C SER A 148 16.53 -3.79 -18.42
N ASP A 149 17.07 -3.58 -19.61
CA ASP A 149 18.09 -2.57 -19.89
C ASP A 149 17.47 -1.17 -20.09
N GLU A 150 16.14 -1.09 -20.23
CA GLU A 150 15.39 0.16 -20.26
C GLU A 150 15.07 0.60 -18.83
N PRO A 151 14.94 1.91 -18.57
CA PRO A 151 14.57 2.41 -17.26
C PRO A 151 13.26 1.79 -16.74
N ILE A 152 13.23 1.44 -15.46
CA ILE A 152 12.05 0.90 -14.76
C ILE A 152 11.48 1.98 -13.85
N ALA A 153 10.16 2.13 -13.85
CA ALA A 153 9.47 3.01 -12.92
C ALA A 153 8.35 2.31 -12.17
N ILE A 154 8.05 2.88 -11.00
CA ILE A 154 6.85 2.59 -10.24
C ILE A 154 5.98 3.84 -10.26
N ARG A 155 4.75 3.73 -10.74
CA ARG A 155 3.74 4.78 -10.63
C ARG A 155 2.78 4.43 -9.50
N ILE A 156 2.65 5.34 -8.54
CA ILE A 156 1.72 5.23 -7.41
C ILE A 156 0.61 6.26 -7.62
N GLU A 157 -0.64 5.78 -7.66
CA GLU A 157 -1.83 6.62 -7.71
C GLU A 157 -2.54 6.51 -6.37
N SER A 158 -2.47 7.57 -5.57
CA SER A 158 -2.98 7.65 -4.20
C SER A 158 -3.39 9.08 -3.87
N SER A 159 -4.45 9.24 -3.09
CA SER A 159 -4.79 10.55 -2.48
C SER A 159 -3.75 11.02 -1.44
N HIS A 160 -2.74 10.20 -1.12
CA HIS A 160 -1.73 10.47 -0.10
C HIS A 160 -0.30 10.45 -0.68
N VAL A 161 -0.15 10.92 -1.89
CA VAL A 161 1.13 11.00 -2.62
C VAL A 161 2.23 11.68 -1.82
N GLY A 162 1.90 12.69 -1.01
CA GLY A 162 2.90 13.37 -0.17
C GLY A 162 3.61 12.43 0.81
N VAL A 163 2.85 11.53 1.47
CA VAL A 163 3.40 10.54 2.41
C VAL A 163 4.26 9.51 1.69
N TRP A 164 3.80 9.04 0.52
CA TRP A 164 4.58 8.13 -0.32
C TRP A 164 5.89 8.77 -0.79
N ASN A 165 5.82 10.02 -1.25
CA ASN A 165 7.00 10.76 -1.71
C ASN A 165 8.06 10.89 -0.61
N GLU A 166 7.65 11.36 0.58
CA GLU A 166 8.55 11.49 1.71
C GLU A 166 9.18 10.15 2.11
N THR A 167 8.36 9.09 2.19
CA THR A 167 8.82 7.75 2.54
C THR A 167 9.83 7.22 1.55
N LEU A 168 9.54 7.27 0.25
CA LEU A 168 10.41 6.67 -0.78
C LEU A 168 11.69 7.49 -0.99
N THR A 169 11.60 8.81 -0.90
CA THR A 169 12.80 9.67 -0.92
C THR A 169 13.72 9.38 0.27
N SER A 170 13.17 9.13 1.46
CA SER A 170 13.98 8.76 2.64
C SER A 170 14.68 7.40 2.49
N HIS A 171 14.18 6.51 1.64
CA HIS A 171 14.82 5.25 1.27
C HIS A 171 15.83 5.38 0.12
N GLY A 172 16.07 6.59 -0.39
CA GLY A 172 17.03 6.86 -1.44
C GLY A 172 16.50 6.70 -2.85
N PHE A 173 15.19 6.48 -3.04
CA PHE A 173 14.61 6.43 -4.37
C PHE A 173 14.48 7.84 -4.96
N GLU A 174 14.73 7.95 -6.26
CA GLU A 174 14.41 9.14 -7.03
C GLU A 174 12.90 9.19 -7.29
N THR A 175 12.28 10.31 -6.93
CA THR A 175 10.83 10.46 -7.02
C THR A 175 10.44 11.74 -7.72
N GLU A 176 9.37 11.68 -8.53
CA GLU A 176 8.77 12.81 -9.21
C GLU A 176 7.27 12.86 -8.96
N ARG A 177 6.80 13.94 -8.37
CA ARG A 177 5.36 14.17 -8.17
C ARG A 177 4.75 14.80 -9.41
N LYS A 178 3.98 14.02 -10.18
CA LYS A 178 3.30 14.50 -11.39
C LYS A 178 1.99 15.24 -11.10
N SER A 179 1.32 14.93 -9.99
CA SER A 179 0.12 15.62 -9.52
C SER A 179 -0.10 15.40 -8.03
N ASP A 180 -1.22 15.90 -7.49
CA ASP A 180 -1.63 15.65 -6.11
C ASP A 180 -2.00 14.19 -5.83
N GLU A 181 -2.16 13.37 -6.87
CA GLU A 181 -2.55 11.97 -6.75
C GLU A 181 -1.58 11.01 -7.46
N VAL A 182 -0.52 11.49 -8.11
CA VAL A 182 0.39 10.66 -8.91
C VAL A 182 1.84 10.92 -8.54
N LEU A 183 2.52 9.85 -8.13
CA LEU A 183 3.96 9.80 -7.89
C LEU A 183 4.60 8.82 -8.85
N ILE A 184 5.71 9.22 -9.45
CA ILE A 184 6.62 8.35 -10.19
C ILE A 184 7.85 8.11 -9.33
N VAL A 185 8.32 6.89 -9.31
CA VAL A 185 9.56 6.46 -8.65
C VAL A 185 10.43 5.81 -9.72
N THR A 186 11.57 6.39 -10.00
CA THR A 186 12.56 5.82 -10.90
C THR A 186 13.37 4.76 -10.17
N ILE A 187 13.60 3.63 -10.81
CA ILE A 187 14.37 2.51 -10.29
C ILE A 187 15.67 2.43 -11.10
N GLU A 188 16.79 2.65 -10.43
CA GLU A 188 18.12 2.57 -11.05
C GLU A 188 18.59 1.14 -11.28
N GLU A 189 18.05 0.20 -10.48
CA GLU A 189 18.36 -1.22 -10.58
C GLU A 189 17.72 -1.83 -11.84
N THR A 190 18.42 -2.80 -12.43
CA THR A 190 17.99 -3.47 -13.67
C THR A 190 16.89 -4.53 -13.45
N SER A 191 16.52 -4.79 -12.21
CA SER A 191 15.52 -5.82 -11.86
C SER A 191 14.54 -5.35 -10.81
N VAL A 192 13.24 -5.48 -11.09
CA VAL A 192 12.18 -5.26 -10.11
C VAL A 192 11.34 -6.52 -9.95
N THR A 193 11.31 -7.05 -8.75
CA THR A 193 10.48 -8.21 -8.41
C THR A 193 9.24 -7.77 -7.63
N THR A 194 8.06 -8.05 -8.14
CA THR A 194 6.80 -7.88 -7.42
C THR A 194 6.30 -9.22 -6.88
N VAL A 195 6.01 -9.27 -5.58
CA VAL A 195 5.41 -10.44 -4.93
C VAL A 195 3.98 -10.10 -4.56
N ARG A 196 3.02 -10.48 -5.41
CA ARG A 196 1.61 -10.20 -5.21
C ARG A 196 0.87 -11.34 -4.54
N LYS A 197 0.08 -11.02 -3.53
CA LYS A 197 -0.93 -11.91 -2.95
C LYS A 197 -2.27 -11.21 -2.88
N THR A 198 -3.36 -11.90 -3.22
CA THR A 198 -4.70 -11.33 -3.15
C THR A 198 -5.41 -11.83 -1.90
N THR A 199 -6.00 -10.91 -1.15
CA THR A 199 -6.79 -11.20 0.04
C THR A 199 -8.10 -10.42 0.00
N ARG A 200 -9.19 -11.03 0.50
CA ARG A 200 -10.44 -10.33 0.76
C ARG A 200 -10.36 -9.70 2.15
N VAL A 201 -10.81 -8.45 2.24
CA VAL A 201 -10.91 -7.74 3.52
C VAL A 201 -12.34 -7.24 3.73
N TRP A 202 -12.80 -7.33 4.98
CA TRP A 202 -14.10 -6.83 5.41
C TRP A 202 -14.06 -6.53 6.89
N LEU A 203 -15.11 -5.87 7.37
CA LEU A 203 -15.28 -5.56 8.76
C LEU A 203 -16.36 -6.44 9.39
N GLU A 204 -16.20 -6.75 10.67
CA GLU A 204 -17.19 -7.42 11.52
C GLU A 204 -17.36 -6.61 12.79
N PRO A 205 -18.62 -6.34 13.24
CA PRO A 205 -18.91 -5.67 14.51
C PRO A 205 -18.52 -6.51 15.72
#